data_f67ee2b82e49188a59da5b319ee1a0c5
#
_entry.id   f67ee2b82e49188a59da5b319ee1a0c5
#
_cell.length_a   1.000
_cell.length_b   1.000
_cell.length_c   1.000
_cell.angle_alpha   90.00
_cell.angle_beta   90.00
_cell.angle_gamma   90.00
#
_symmetry.space_group_name_H-M   'P 1'
#
loop_
_entity.id
_entity.type
_entity.pdbx_description
1 polymer ?
#
loop_
_entity_poly.entity_id
_entity_poly.type
_entity_poly.pdbx_seq_one_letter_code
_entity_poly.pdbx_strand_id
1 'polypeptide(L)'
;MDIRIGLGFDSHAFADGVPLVIGGLKIDHPQGLAGHSDGDLLLHAITDALLGAVAAGDIGTFFPPSDPKWKGADSTLFLKTALEEVALAGYQIVNLDCVLIMHRPKIVPIAAQMRERVADLLSIDLKRVSIKGKTPEGLSHDGAAVAHVVVLLEGITIPNEPRVMVAETETPNEDDVETVLTGLAGDKHDISALGRKPAYDTDDLT
;
A
#
# COMPACT_ATOMS: atom_id res chain seq x y z
N MET A 1 -8.80 -4.66 -20.09
CA MET A 1 -7.64 -4.35 -19.22
C MET A 1 -8.22 -3.75 -17.96
N ASP A 2 -8.00 -4.36 -16.81
CA ASP A 2 -8.45 -3.81 -15.51
C ASP A 2 -7.27 -3.06 -14.90
N ILE A 3 -7.40 -1.73 -14.78
CA ILE A 3 -6.32 -0.83 -14.35
C ILE A 3 -6.81 -0.04 -13.15
N ARG A 4 -5.94 0.15 -12.15
CA ARG A 4 -6.18 0.99 -10.98
C ARG A 4 -5.08 2.03 -10.83
N ILE A 5 -5.46 3.19 -10.36
CA ILE A 5 -4.54 4.28 -10.03
C ILE A 5 -4.72 4.61 -8.56
N GLY A 6 -3.62 4.75 -7.83
CA GLY A 6 -3.61 5.25 -6.46
C GLY A 6 -2.75 6.49 -6.34
N LEU A 7 -3.21 7.43 -5.51
CA LEU A 7 -2.48 8.63 -5.11
C LEU A 7 -2.18 8.53 -3.62
N GLY A 8 -0.91 8.69 -3.25
CA GLY A 8 -0.47 8.81 -1.86
C GLY A 8 0.15 10.17 -1.61
N PHE A 9 -0.10 10.68 -0.44
CA PHE A 9 0.44 11.95 0.06
C PHE A 9 0.85 11.77 1.50
N ASP A 10 2.05 12.26 1.86
CA ASP A 10 2.45 12.36 3.26
C ASP A 10 3.34 13.57 3.48
N SER A 11 3.35 14.08 4.72
CA SER A 11 4.19 15.21 5.11
C SER A 11 4.63 15.10 6.56
N HIS A 12 5.92 15.34 6.79
CA HIS A 12 6.52 15.30 8.13
C HIS A 12 7.37 16.53 8.38
N ALA A 13 7.29 17.07 9.59
CA ALA A 13 8.19 18.13 10.04
C ALA A 13 9.59 17.56 10.30
N PHE A 14 10.63 18.36 10.03
CA PHE A 14 11.98 18.04 10.49
C PHE A 14 12.10 18.18 12.01
N ALA A 15 12.83 17.27 12.63
CA ALA A 15 13.08 17.24 14.07
C ALA A 15 14.53 16.88 14.40
N ASP A 16 15.07 17.51 15.44
CA ASP A 16 16.40 17.21 15.95
C ASP A 16 16.40 15.88 16.71
N GLY A 17 17.55 15.20 16.69
CA GLY A 17 17.78 14.00 17.49
C GLY A 17 17.09 12.72 16.99
N VAL A 18 16.45 12.75 15.83
CA VAL A 18 15.93 11.55 15.16
C VAL A 18 16.70 11.29 13.87
N PRO A 19 16.92 10.02 13.48
CA PRO A 19 17.58 9.70 12.23
C PRO A 19 16.67 10.06 11.05
N LEU A 20 17.28 10.48 9.93
CA LEU A 20 16.54 10.68 8.69
C LEU A 20 16.47 9.38 7.92
N VAL A 21 15.23 8.90 7.70
CA VAL A 21 14.94 7.73 6.87
C VAL A 21 13.98 8.16 5.74
N ILE A 22 14.31 7.86 4.50
CA ILE A 22 13.44 8.13 3.34
C ILE A 22 13.60 7.01 2.32
N GLY A 23 12.48 6.34 1.99
CA GLY A 23 12.46 5.22 1.04
C GLY A 23 13.21 3.99 1.56
N GLY A 24 13.24 3.77 2.87
CA GLY A 24 13.97 2.69 3.53
C GLY A 24 15.49 2.90 3.56
N LEU A 25 15.98 4.11 3.26
CA LEU A 25 17.39 4.48 3.36
C LEU A 25 17.63 5.42 4.53
N LYS A 26 18.64 5.12 5.34
CA LYS A 26 19.18 6.05 6.32
C LYS A 26 20.07 7.07 5.60
N ILE A 27 19.78 8.35 5.80
CA ILE A 27 20.47 9.47 5.16
C ILE A 27 21.24 10.23 6.24
N ASP A 28 22.50 10.52 5.97
CA ASP A 28 23.34 11.37 6.86
C ASP A 28 22.86 12.82 6.79
N HIS A 29 22.13 13.24 7.84
CA HIS A 29 21.56 14.58 7.97
C HIS A 29 21.39 14.91 9.46
N PRO A 30 21.59 16.17 9.89
CA PRO A 30 21.52 16.57 11.31
C PRO A 30 20.10 16.43 11.90
N GLN A 31 19.07 16.45 11.07
CA GLN A 31 17.67 16.28 11.48
C GLN A 31 17.05 15.09 10.75
N GLY A 32 16.13 14.40 11.39
CA GLY A 32 15.24 13.43 10.77
C GLY A 32 13.84 13.97 10.64
N LEU A 33 12.89 13.10 10.32
CA LEU A 33 11.48 13.45 10.19
C LEU A 33 10.70 12.99 11.41
N ALA A 34 9.92 13.90 12.01
CA ALA A 34 9.04 13.59 13.10
C ALA A 34 7.90 12.69 12.60
N GLY A 35 7.67 11.58 13.28
CA GLY A 35 6.60 10.64 12.92
C GLY A 35 6.24 9.74 14.10
N HIS A 36 5.13 9.03 13.98
CA HIS A 36 4.73 8.04 14.97
C HIS A 36 5.54 6.74 14.82
N SER A 37 5.92 6.40 13.58
CA SER A 37 6.82 5.31 13.21
C SER A 37 8.27 5.80 13.10
N ASP A 38 9.06 5.30 12.16
CA ASP A 38 10.41 5.75 11.84
C ASP A 38 10.45 7.07 11.02
N GLY A 39 9.28 7.63 10.66
CA GLY A 39 9.15 8.88 9.94
C GLY A 39 9.47 8.80 8.45
N ASP A 40 9.49 7.61 7.83
CA ASP A 40 9.72 7.45 6.39
C ASP A 40 8.49 7.88 5.57
N LEU A 41 8.41 9.19 5.29
CA LEU A 41 7.29 9.77 4.55
C LEU A 41 7.13 9.18 3.13
N LEU A 42 8.22 8.70 2.49
CA LEU A 42 8.11 8.13 1.14
C LEU A 42 7.44 6.77 1.18
N LEU A 43 7.83 5.90 2.12
CA LEU A 43 7.18 4.60 2.29
C LEU A 43 5.73 4.75 2.75
N HIS A 44 5.41 5.75 3.59
CA HIS A 44 4.02 6.05 3.97
C HIS A 44 3.18 6.45 2.74
N ALA A 45 3.67 7.39 1.94
CA ALA A 45 2.95 7.81 0.73
C ALA A 45 2.80 6.68 -0.30
N ILE A 46 3.81 5.78 -0.43
CA ILE A 46 3.69 4.59 -1.30
C ILE A 46 2.63 3.63 -0.73
N THR A 47 2.61 3.41 0.58
CA THR A 47 1.62 2.58 1.28
C THR A 47 0.20 3.09 1.00
N ASP A 48 -0.05 4.38 1.19
CA ASP A 48 -1.35 5.01 0.93
C ASP A 48 -1.77 4.93 -0.54
N ALA A 49 -0.81 5.14 -1.47
CA ALA A 49 -1.11 5.00 -2.89
C ALA A 49 -1.54 3.57 -3.27
N LEU A 50 -0.89 2.55 -2.69
CA LEU A 50 -1.21 1.14 -2.94
C LEU A 50 -2.57 0.77 -2.35
N LEU A 51 -2.82 1.11 -1.08
CA LEU A 51 -4.10 0.86 -0.40
C LEU A 51 -5.25 1.57 -1.09
N GLY A 52 -5.07 2.85 -1.43
CA GLY A 52 -6.07 3.64 -2.15
C GLY A 52 -6.41 3.09 -3.53
N ALA A 53 -5.41 2.58 -4.28
CA ALA A 53 -5.63 1.98 -5.60
C ALA A 53 -6.58 0.77 -5.56
N VAL A 54 -6.57 -0.01 -4.48
CA VAL A 54 -7.46 -1.17 -4.28
C VAL A 54 -8.65 -0.88 -3.36
N ALA A 55 -8.88 0.40 -3.03
CA ALA A 55 -9.97 0.85 -2.16
C ALA A 55 -9.97 0.19 -0.76
N ALA A 56 -8.77 -0.12 -0.23
CA ALA A 56 -8.59 -0.72 1.09
C ALA A 56 -8.49 0.30 2.24
N GLY A 57 -8.58 1.60 1.94
CA GLY A 57 -8.42 2.68 2.92
C GLY A 57 -7.02 3.29 2.88
N ASP A 58 -6.46 3.60 4.03
CA ASP A 58 -5.17 4.27 4.21
C ASP A 58 -4.32 3.59 5.30
N ILE A 59 -3.10 4.11 5.50
CA ILE A 59 -2.17 3.62 6.54
C ILE A 59 -2.77 3.70 7.94
N GLY A 60 -3.57 4.72 8.23
CA GLY A 60 -4.22 4.91 9.53
C GLY A 60 -5.29 3.87 9.84
N THR A 61 -5.94 3.33 8.81
CA THR A 61 -6.92 2.24 8.92
C THR A 61 -6.26 0.95 9.41
N PHE A 62 -5.07 0.63 8.94
CA PHE A 62 -4.33 -0.60 9.30
C PHE A 62 -3.45 -0.41 10.54
N PHE A 63 -2.89 0.78 10.70
CA PHE A 63 -1.88 1.11 11.71
C PHE A 63 -2.25 2.39 12.45
N PRO A 64 -3.35 2.38 13.23
CA PRO A 64 -3.84 3.58 13.89
C PRO A 64 -2.76 4.15 14.84
N PRO A 65 -2.47 5.45 14.76
CA PRO A 65 -1.44 6.10 15.58
C PRO A 65 -1.78 6.09 17.08
N SER A 66 -3.03 5.80 17.45
CA SER A 66 -3.45 5.60 18.82
C SER A 66 -2.96 4.28 19.42
N ASP A 67 -2.55 3.31 18.62
CA ASP A 67 -2.03 2.02 19.11
C ASP A 67 -0.50 2.12 19.34
N PRO A 68 -0.05 2.07 20.61
CA PRO A 68 1.35 2.27 20.97
C PRO A 68 2.29 1.22 20.38
N LYS A 69 1.79 0.09 19.88
CA LYS A 69 2.62 -0.94 19.24
C LYS A 69 3.31 -0.48 17.97
N TRP A 70 2.76 0.57 17.33
CA TRP A 70 3.31 1.12 16.09
C TRP A 70 4.31 2.25 16.31
N LYS A 71 4.51 2.65 17.58
CA LYS A 71 5.47 3.71 17.89
C LYS A 71 6.90 3.28 17.55
N GLY A 72 7.54 4.01 16.64
CA GLY A 72 8.89 3.71 16.16
C GLY A 72 8.97 2.46 15.27
N ALA A 73 7.83 1.97 14.76
CA ALA A 73 7.80 0.84 13.85
C ALA A 73 8.52 1.18 12.53
N ASP A 74 9.15 0.19 11.93
CA ASP A 74 9.76 0.28 10.61
C ASP A 74 8.66 0.36 9.54
N SER A 75 8.68 1.41 8.71
CA SER A 75 7.67 1.65 7.67
C SER A 75 7.67 0.60 6.55
N THR A 76 8.71 -0.22 6.45
CA THR A 76 8.71 -1.38 5.54
C THR A 76 7.63 -2.41 5.92
N LEU A 77 7.24 -2.48 7.19
CA LEU A 77 6.14 -3.32 7.65
C LEU A 77 4.80 -2.85 7.07
N PHE A 78 4.57 -1.54 7.06
CA PHE A 78 3.35 -0.95 6.52
C PHE A 78 3.25 -1.18 5.00
N LEU A 79 4.38 -0.97 4.31
CA LEU A 79 4.48 -1.24 2.88
C LEU A 79 4.18 -2.72 2.54
N LYS A 80 4.71 -3.65 3.34
CA LYS A 80 4.47 -5.08 3.16
C LYS A 80 2.97 -5.41 3.25
N THR A 81 2.26 -4.86 4.24
CA THR A 81 0.81 -5.06 4.37
C THR A 81 0.06 -4.49 3.16
N ALA A 82 0.44 -3.32 2.65
CA ALA A 82 -0.18 -2.77 1.45
C ALA A 82 0.05 -3.64 0.21
N LEU A 83 1.24 -4.24 0.06
CA LEU A 83 1.52 -5.20 -1.01
C LEU A 83 0.67 -6.47 -0.89
N GLU A 84 0.43 -6.96 0.32
CA GLU A 84 -0.46 -8.09 0.58
C GLU A 84 -1.91 -7.75 0.18
N GLU A 85 -2.42 -6.55 0.51
CA GLU A 85 -3.76 -6.11 0.10
C GLU A 85 -3.89 -5.97 -1.42
N VAL A 86 -2.87 -5.43 -2.11
CA VAL A 86 -2.83 -5.36 -3.58
C VAL A 86 -2.89 -6.76 -4.20
N ALA A 87 -2.11 -7.70 -3.67
CA ALA A 87 -2.09 -9.09 -4.16
C ALA A 87 -3.44 -9.80 -3.90
N LEU A 88 -4.03 -9.62 -2.71
CA LEU A 88 -5.34 -10.17 -2.35
C LEU A 88 -6.47 -9.63 -3.24
N ALA A 89 -6.36 -8.36 -3.67
CA ALA A 89 -7.29 -7.76 -4.61
C ALA A 89 -7.08 -8.23 -6.07
N GLY A 90 -6.04 -9.04 -6.34
CA GLY A 90 -5.75 -9.58 -7.68
C GLY A 90 -5.01 -8.61 -8.60
N TYR A 91 -4.22 -7.68 -8.05
CA TYR A 91 -3.46 -6.69 -8.81
C TYR A 91 -1.95 -6.84 -8.63
N GLN A 92 -1.22 -6.30 -9.58
CA GLN A 92 0.24 -6.12 -9.53
C GLN A 92 0.64 -4.69 -9.90
N ILE A 93 1.81 -4.26 -9.43
CA ILE A 93 2.34 -2.93 -9.69
C ILE A 93 2.89 -2.87 -11.13
N VAL A 94 2.39 -1.91 -11.93
CA VAL A 94 2.95 -1.58 -13.24
C VAL A 94 4.12 -0.62 -13.08
N ASN A 95 3.91 0.51 -12.42
CA ASN A 95 4.95 1.48 -12.08
C ASN A 95 4.51 2.41 -10.96
N LEU A 96 5.48 3.16 -10.41
CA LEU A 96 5.20 4.28 -9.53
C LEU A 96 6.05 5.49 -9.89
N ASP A 97 5.50 6.67 -9.62
CA ASP A 97 6.16 7.96 -9.80
C ASP A 97 6.04 8.78 -8.53
N CYS A 98 7.19 9.15 -7.95
CA CYS A 98 7.29 9.82 -6.67
C CYS A 98 7.89 11.21 -6.83
N VAL A 99 7.38 12.18 -6.09
CA VAL A 99 7.93 13.52 -5.94
C VAL A 99 8.18 13.81 -4.48
N LEU A 100 9.42 14.11 -4.12
CA LEU A 100 9.83 14.55 -2.79
C LEU A 100 10.10 16.06 -2.83
N ILE A 101 9.43 16.80 -1.95
CA ILE A 101 9.56 18.25 -1.85
C ILE A 101 10.19 18.59 -0.50
N MET A 102 11.41 19.12 -0.52
CA MET A 102 12.13 19.54 0.68
C MET A 102 13.34 20.41 0.32
N HIS A 103 13.80 21.25 1.23
CA HIS A 103 15.01 22.06 1.02
C HIS A 103 16.28 21.23 1.13
N ARG A 104 16.37 20.37 2.12
CA ARG A 104 17.49 19.49 2.44
C ARG A 104 17.00 18.16 3.02
N PRO A 105 17.75 17.06 2.77
CA PRO A 105 18.89 16.96 1.83
C PRO A 105 18.46 17.11 0.37
N LYS A 106 19.41 17.35 -0.54
CA LYS A 106 19.11 17.29 -1.98
C LYS A 106 18.91 15.85 -2.40
N ILE A 107 17.78 15.58 -3.06
CA ILE A 107 17.37 14.21 -3.43
C ILE A 107 18.17 13.66 -4.61
N VAL A 108 18.54 14.51 -5.58
CA VAL A 108 19.21 14.08 -6.81
C VAL A 108 20.44 13.19 -6.56
N PRO A 109 21.36 13.49 -5.62
CA PRO A 109 22.55 12.66 -5.38
C PRO A 109 22.22 11.25 -4.84
N ILE A 110 21.09 11.07 -4.18
CA ILE A 110 20.69 9.83 -3.51
C ILE A 110 19.53 9.13 -4.21
N ALA A 111 18.94 9.74 -5.25
CA ALA A 111 17.78 9.22 -5.95
C ALA A 111 17.99 7.83 -6.55
N ALA A 112 19.20 7.53 -7.04
CA ALA A 112 19.51 6.21 -7.59
C ALA A 112 19.40 5.12 -6.53
N GLN A 113 20.01 5.31 -5.37
CA GLN A 113 19.96 4.37 -4.25
C GLN A 113 18.55 4.22 -3.68
N MET A 114 17.79 5.34 -3.58
CA MET A 114 16.38 5.27 -3.18
C MET A 114 15.55 4.43 -4.15
N ARG A 115 15.74 4.63 -5.46
CA ARG A 115 15.01 3.87 -6.47
C ARG A 115 15.32 2.38 -6.40
N GLU A 116 16.59 2.02 -6.24
CA GLU A 116 17.03 0.63 -6.05
C GLU A 116 16.35 0.03 -4.80
N ARG A 117 16.43 0.74 -3.67
CA ARG A 117 15.83 0.26 -2.42
C ARG A 117 14.32 0.10 -2.52
N VAL A 118 13.61 1.06 -3.10
CA VAL A 118 12.16 0.98 -3.29
C VAL A 118 11.79 -0.15 -4.27
N ALA A 119 12.54 -0.31 -5.36
CA ALA A 119 12.32 -1.41 -6.31
C ALA A 119 12.48 -2.79 -5.64
N ASP A 120 13.51 -2.95 -4.80
CA ASP A 120 13.72 -4.18 -4.02
C ASP A 120 12.57 -4.44 -3.05
N LEU A 121 12.16 -3.42 -2.28
CA LEU A 121 11.04 -3.53 -1.33
C LEU A 121 9.72 -3.91 -2.00
N LEU A 122 9.48 -3.39 -3.20
CA LEU A 122 8.28 -3.67 -4.00
C LEU A 122 8.42 -4.93 -4.86
N SER A 123 9.62 -5.52 -4.95
CA SER A 123 9.94 -6.67 -5.81
C SER A 123 9.59 -6.41 -7.29
N ILE A 124 9.91 -5.21 -7.81
CA ILE A 124 9.68 -4.79 -9.20
C ILE A 124 10.97 -4.34 -9.88
N ASP A 125 10.96 -4.29 -11.22
CA ASP A 125 12.10 -3.78 -11.99
C ASP A 125 12.36 -2.29 -11.66
N LEU A 126 13.64 -1.93 -11.50
CA LEU A 126 14.09 -0.55 -11.25
C LEU A 126 13.52 0.47 -12.25
N LYS A 127 13.27 0.06 -13.49
CA LYS A 127 12.70 0.91 -14.54
C LYS A 127 11.26 1.34 -14.26
N ARG A 128 10.58 0.66 -13.34
CA ARG A 128 9.20 0.94 -12.93
C ARG A 128 9.13 1.93 -11.76
N VAL A 129 10.28 2.37 -11.22
CA VAL A 129 10.36 3.30 -10.09
C VAL A 129 10.95 4.62 -10.54
N SER A 130 10.19 5.71 -10.39
CA SER A 130 10.64 7.09 -10.60
C SER A 130 10.62 7.84 -9.27
N ILE A 131 11.73 8.52 -8.92
CA ILE A 131 11.82 9.41 -7.75
C ILE A 131 12.44 10.73 -8.17
N LYS A 132 11.71 11.82 -7.94
CA LYS A 132 12.10 13.19 -8.30
C LYS A 132 12.19 14.05 -7.05
N GLY A 133 13.25 14.84 -6.92
CA GLY A 133 13.37 15.88 -5.90
C GLY A 133 12.92 17.22 -6.42
N LYS A 134 12.20 17.98 -5.59
CA LYS A 134 11.81 19.38 -5.81
C LYS A 134 12.17 20.22 -4.60
N THR A 135 12.42 21.49 -4.82
CA THR A 135 12.49 22.50 -3.76
C THR A 135 11.14 23.19 -3.63
N PRO A 136 10.76 23.67 -2.43
CA PRO A 136 9.47 24.34 -2.23
C PRO A 136 9.34 25.71 -2.92
N GLU A 137 10.41 26.24 -3.55
CA GLU A 137 10.42 27.48 -4.34
C GLU A 137 9.79 28.70 -3.61
N GLY A 138 10.06 28.83 -2.30
CA GLY A 138 9.53 29.93 -1.47
C GLY A 138 8.08 29.72 -0.97
N LEU A 139 7.45 28.60 -1.29
CA LEU A 139 6.25 28.16 -0.57
C LEU A 139 6.68 27.66 0.80
N SER A 140 6.05 28.14 1.88
CA SER A 140 6.45 27.99 3.28
C SER A 140 6.45 26.54 3.80
N HIS A 141 7.35 25.70 3.26
CA HIS A 141 7.58 24.33 3.71
C HIS A 141 8.99 24.17 4.29
N ASP A 142 9.58 25.27 4.82
CA ASP A 142 10.99 25.31 5.24
C ASP A 142 11.32 24.33 6.37
N GLY A 143 10.34 23.94 7.16
CA GLY A 143 10.49 23.01 8.27
C GLY A 143 9.91 21.61 8.02
N ALA A 144 9.54 21.27 6.79
CA ALA A 144 8.88 20.01 6.48
C ALA A 144 9.38 19.37 5.18
N ALA A 145 9.20 18.06 5.09
CA ALA A 145 9.30 17.28 3.86
C ALA A 145 7.91 16.81 3.44
N VAL A 146 7.67 16.76 2.12
CA VAL A 146 6.41 16.32 1.52
C VAL A 146 6.70 15.26 0.47
N ALA A 147 5.88 14.21 0.43
CA ALA A 147 5.90 13.17 -0.60
C ALA A 147 4.55 13.12 -1.32
N HIS A 148 4.61 13.05 -2.64
CA HIS A 148 3.49 12.69 -3.50
C HIS A 148 3.87 11.44 -4.29
N VAL A 149 2.98 10.47 -4.34
CA VAL A 149 3.19 9.21 -5.05
C VAL A 149 1.97 8.89 -5.89
N VAL A 150 2.19 8.49 -7.12
CA VAL A 150 1.17 7.88 -7.98
C VAL A 150 1.62 6.47 -8.30
N VAL A 151 0.74 5.49 -8.12
CA VAL A 151 0.94 4.11 -8.54
C VAL A 151 -0.05 3.75 -9.63
N LEU A 152 0.41 2.95 -10.59
CA LEU A 152 -0.43 2.28 -11.55
C LEU A 152 -0.38 0.79 -11.27
N LEU A 153 -1.57 0.19 -11.13
CA LEU A 153 -1.75 -1.25 -10.96
C LEU A 153 -2.48 -1.83 -12.17
N GLU A 154 -2.22 -3.09 -12.47
CA GLU A 154 -2.99 -3.87 -13.45
C GLU A 154 -3.47 -5.17 -12.82
N GLY A 155 -4.65 -5.63 -13.23
CA GLY A 155 -5.22 -6.90 -12.80
C GLY A 155 -4.36 -8.07 -13.26
N ILE A 156 -4.10 -9.02 -12.37
CA ILE A 156 -3.39 -10.24 -12.69
C ILE A 156 -4.33 -11.11 -13.51
N THR A 157 -4.03 -11.29 -14.80
CA THR A 157 -4.72 -12.27 -15.62
C THR A 157 -4.17 -13.64 -15.26
N ILE A 158 -4.90 -14.39 -14.43
CA ILE A 158 -4.61 -15.82 -14.26
C ILE A 158 -4.92 -16.44 -15.62
N PRO A 159 -3.93 -17.07 -16.32
CA PRO A 159 -4.22 -17.79 -17.54
C PRO A 159 -5.34 -18.78 -17.21
N ASN A 160 -6.43 -18.74 -17.98
CA ASN A 160 -7.56 -19.66 -17.80
C ASN A 160 -7.01 -21.06 -17.61
N GLU A 161 -7.17 -21.62 -16.42
CA GLU A 161 -7.17 -23.10 -16.33
C GLU A 161 -8.19 -23.56 -17.37
N PRO A 162 -7.87 -24.58 -18.21
CA PRO A 162 -8.83 -25.06 -19.17
C PRO A 162 -10.11 -25.32 -18.39
N ARG A 163 -11.20 -24.60 -18.75
CA ARG A 163 -12.53 -24.92 -18.24
C ARG A 163 -12.67 -26.41 -18.45
N VAL A 164 -12.62 -27.18 -17.38
CA VAL A 164 -13.07 -28.55 -17.43
C VAL A 164 -14.52 -28.42 -17.88
N MET A 165 -14.76 -28.66 -19.15
CA MET A 165 -16.11 -28.83 -19.67
C MET A 165 -16.68 -30.00 -18.86
N VAL A 166 -17.38 -29.67 -17.77
CA VAL A 166 -18.23 -30.66 -17.14
C VAL A 166 -19.22 -31.00 -18.24
N ALA A 167 -19.07 -32.18 -18.81
CA ALA A 167 -20.04 -32.71 -19.75
C ALA A 167 -21.40 -32.52 -19.10
N GLU A 168 -22.35 -31.93 -19.82
CA GLU A 168 -23.74 -31.84 -19.39
C GLU A 168 -24.22 -33.28 -19.08
N THR A 169 -24.07 -33.66 -17.83
CA THR A 169 -24.72 -34.89 -17.32
C THR A 169 -26.13 -34.45 -16.93
N GLU A 170 -27.06 -35.12 -17.53
CA GLU A 170 -28.50 -35.16 -17.31
C GLU A 170 -28.98 -34.37 -16.08
N THR A 171 -30.03 -33.55 -16.29
CA THR A 171 -30.74 -32.81 -15.24
C THR A 171 -30.97 -33.68 -14.01
N PRO A 172 -30.46 -33.28 -12.82
CA PRO A 172 -30.68 -34.04 -11.60
C PRO A 172 -32.19 -34.17 -11.34
N ASN A 173 -32.63 -35.35 -10.96
CA ASN A 173 -34.00 -35.58 -10.55
C ASN A 173 -34.29 -34.79 -9.26
N GLU A 174 -35.53 -34.38 -8.99
CA GLU A 174 -35.88 -33.54 -7.84
C GLU A 174 -35.43 -34.15 -6.49
N ASP A 175 -35.29 -35.48 -6.41
CA ASP A 175 -34.81 -36.19 -5.23
C ASP A 175 -33.32 -36.03 -4.95
N ASP A 176 -32.49 -35.66 -5.96
CA ASP A 176 -31.06 -35.44 -5.81
C ASP A 176 -30.72 -34.05 -5.23
N VAL A 177 -31.62 -33.08 -5.37
CA VAL A 177 -31.42 -31.70 -4.91
C VAL A 177 -31.44 -31.59 -3.39
N GLU A 178 -32.27 -32.42 -2.71
CA GLU A 178 -32.42 -32.37 -1.25
C GLU A 178 -31.15 -32.89 -0.53
N THR A 179 -30.43 -33.83 -1.14
CA THR A 179 -29.18 -34.40 -0.58
C THR A 179 -28.00 -33.41 -0.72
N VAL A 180 -27.97 -32.60 -1.79
CA VAL A 180 -26.91 -31.60 -2.01
C VAL A 180 -27.05 -30.41 -1.08
N LEU A 181 -28.30 -29.98 -0.78
CA LEU A 181 -28.56 -28.86 0.11
C LEU A 181 -28.21 -29.15 1.58
N THR A 182 -28.31 -30.41 2.00
CA THR A 182 -27.92 -30.82 3.36
C THR A 182 -26.40 -30.96 3.53
N GLY A 183 -25.66 -31.21 2.45
CA GLY A 183 -24.18 -31.27 2.48
C GLY A 183 -23.49 -29.89 2.52
N LEU A 184 -24.14 -28.85 1.98
CA LEU A 184 -23.59 -27.48 1.95
C LEU A 184 -23.83 -26.66 3.24
N ALA A 185 -24.65 -27.20 4.18
CA ALA A 185 -24.94 -26.54 5.46
C ALA A 185 -23.83 -26.73 6.53
N GLY A 186 -22.75 -27.47 6.22
CA GLY A 186 -21.71 -27.89 7.19
C GLY A 186 -20.47 -27.03 7.31
N ASP A 187 -20.16 -26.15 6.36
CA ASP A 187 -18.93 -25.34 6.40
C ASP A 187 -19.20 -23.86 6.13
N LYS A 188 -19.85 -23.19 7.05
CA LYS A 188 -19.71 -21.75 7.17
C LYS A 188 -18.34 -21.49 7.80
N HIS A 189 -17.35 -21.22 6.97
CA HIS A 189 -16.13 -20.60 7.45
C HIS A 189 -16.51 -19.28 8.13
N ASP A 190 -16.44 -19.30 9.45
CA ASP A 190 -16.64 -18.13 10.30
C ASP A 190 -15.49 -17.15 10.07
N ILE A 191 -15.72 -16.20 9.16
CA ILE A 191 -14.80 -15.09 8.88
C ILE A 191 -14.79 -14.04 10.03
N SER A 192 -15.64 -14.21 11.07
CA SER A 192 -15.65 -13.34 12.24
C SER A 192 -14.36 -13.41 13.05
N ALA A 193 -13.57 -14.49 12.92
CA ALA A 193 -12.28 -14.67 13.57
C ALA A 193 -11.17 -13.79 13.00
N LEU A 194 -11.34 -13.15 11.83
CA LEU A 194 -10.33 -12.30 11.21
C LEU A 194 -10.40 -10.84 11.66
N GLY A 195 -11.34 -10.45 12.53
CA GLY A 195 -11.39 -9.13 13.17
C GLY A 195 -11.47 -7.93 12.22
N ARG A 196 -11.81 -8.13 10.95
CA ARG A 196 -11.87 -7.06 9.94
C ARG A 196 -13.26 -6.41 9.98
N LYS A 197 -13.34 -5.18 10.50
CA LYS A 197 -14.46 -4.28 10.19
C LYS A 197 -14.38 -3.88 8.72
N PRO A 198 -15.52 -3.75 8.00
CA PRO A 198 -15.52 -3.13 6.68
C PRO A 198 -14.97 -1.70 6.78
N ALA A 199 -14.20 -1.27 5.79
CA ALA A 199 -13.48 0.01 5.78
C ALA A 199 -14.40 1.25 5.79
N TYR A 200 -15.70 1.09 5.62
CA TYR A 200 -16.68 2.18 5.66
C TYR A 200 -17.93 1.73 6.41
N ASP A 201 -18.19 2.38 7.55
CA ASP A 201 -19.48 2.36 8.21
C ASP A 201 -20.32 3.49 7.60
N THR A 202 -21.48 3.15 7.01
CA THR A 202 -22.35 4.13 6.34
C THR A 202 -23.17 4.98 7.31
N ASP A 203 -23.06 4.74 8.61
CA ASP A 203 -23.86 5.42 9.63
C ASP A 203 -23.31 6.81 10.08
N ASP A 204 -22.10 7.19 9.64
CA ASP A 204 -21.50 8.48 9.99
C ASP A 204 -21.77 9.61 8.96
N LEU A 205 -22.73 9.44 8.05
CA LEU A 205 -23.11 10.44 7.05
C LEU A 205 -24.45 11.15 7.36
N THR A 206 -24.77 11.37 8.64
CA THR A 206 -25.90 12.28 9.01
C THR A 206 -25.41 13.42 9.88
#